data_82f6c1ca12fa48b539fd84da281eab8a
#
_entry.id   82f6c1ca12fa48b539fd84da281eab8a
#
_cell.length_a   1.000
_cell.length_b   1.000
_cell.length_c   1.000
_cell.angle_alpha   90.00
_cell.angle_beta   90.00
_cell.angle_gamma   90.00
#
_symmetry.space_group_name_H-M   'P 1'
#
loop_
_entity.id
_entity.type
_entity.pdbx_description
1 polymer ?
#
loop_
_entity_poly.entity_id
_entity_poly.type
_entity_poly.pdbx_seq_one_letter_code
_entity_poly.pdbx_strand_id
1 'polypeptide(L)'
;MRAEEARVLPVPREDVWALISEPYHLPDWWPGYTGVEPDRRGLEENARWTVVRAARPGLFRRPHGTGLVLIRRVSPGRELAWHDLRQKLDMGVQLEDEGRGTRATAWVSGRFWRLYPEGAHSLPPKAVARLHDLCDTASGL
;
A
#
# COMPACT_ATOMS: atom_id res chain seq x y z
N MET A 1 -3.99 16.72 -4.79
CA MET A 1 -3.03 16.78 -3.68
C MET A 1 -2.45 15.40 -3.43
N ARG A 2 -1.21 15.32 -3.03
CA ARG A 2 -0.51 14.06 -2.83
C ARG A 2 0.25 14.08 -1.51
N ALA A 3 0.17 13.00 -0.76
CA ALA A 3 1.00 12.76 0.41
C ALA A 3 1.90 11.57 0.12
N GLU A 4 3.18 11.67 0.45
CA GLU A 4 4.12 10.59 0.19
C GLU A 4 5.21 10.53 1.26
N GLU A 5 5.81 9.36 1.39
CA GLU A 5 6.93 9.13 2.30
C GLU A 5 7.86 8.11 1.67
N ALA A 6 9.15 8.37 1.72
CA ALA A 6 10.16 7.46 1.21
C ALA A 6 11.01 6.91 2.36
N ARG A 7 11.47 5.67 2.21
CA ARG A 7 12.38 5.04 3.16
C ARG A 7 13.27 4.05 2.43
N VAL A 8 14.52 3.96 2.84
CA VAL A 8 15.45 2.98 2.29
C VAL A 8 15.27 1.66 3.04
N LEU A 9 15.03 0.60 2.27
CA LEU A 9 14.86 -0.75 2.78
C LEU A 9 16.16 -1.55 2.60
N PRO A 10 16.49 -2.45 3.55
CA PRO A 10 17.79 -3.13 3.55
C PRO A 10 17.90 -4.34 2.62
N VAL A 11 17.06 -4.46 1.61
CA VAL A 11 17.05 -5.59 0.69
C VAL A 11 16.95 -5.11 -0.76
N PRO A 12 17.37 -5.92 -1.74
CA PRO A 12 17.29 -5.57 -3.15
C PRO A 12 15.84 -5.39 -3.62
N ARG A 13 15.69 -4.65 -4.70
CA ARG A 13 14.38 -4.29 -5.27
C ARG A 13 13.52 -5.51 -5.63
N GLU A 14 14.12 -6.55 -6.16
CA GLU A 14 13.39 -7.78 -6.47
C GLU A 14 12.82 -8.48 -5.23
N ASP A 15 13.49 -8.37 -4.10
CA ASP A 15 12.98 -8.96 -2.86
C ASP A 15 11.81 -8.15 -2.29
N VAL A 16 11.88 -6.83 -2.39
CA VAL A 16 10.75 -5.97 -2.02
C VAL A 16 9.56 -6.25 -2.94
N TRP A 17 9.83 -6.37 -4.23
CA TRP A 17 8.78 -6.67 -5.21
C TRP A 17 8.12 -8.01 -4.93
N ALA A 18 8.89 -9.03 -4.58
CA ALA A 18 8.35 -10.34 -4.22
C ALA A 18 7.35 -10.24 -3.06
N LEU A 19 7.61 -9.35 -2.10
CA LEU A 19 6.71 -9.12 -0.97
C LEU A 19 5.42 -8.38 -1.42
N ILE A 20 5.56 -7.26 -2.11
CA ILE A 20 4.41 -6.42 -2.44
C ILE A 20 3.58 -6.96 -3.61
N SER A 21 4.17 -7.79 -4.47
CA SER A 21 3.48 -8.35 -5.63
C SER A 21 2.54 -9.52 -5.27
N GLU A 22 2.67 -10.08 -4.08
CA GLU A 22 1.72 -11.07 -3.61
C GLU A 22 0.48 -10.36 -3.06
N PRO A 23 -0.70 -10.52 -3.72
CA PRO A 23 -1.90 -9.77 -3.33
C PRO A 23 -2.28 -9.94 -1.86
N TYR A 24 -2.13 -11.14 -1.32
CA TYR A 24 -2.51 -11.42 0.07
C TYR A 24 -1.63 -10.73 1.10
N HIS A 25 -0.47 -10.21 0.70
CA HIS A 25 0.40 -9.45 1.59
C HIS A 25 -0.04 -7.99 1.77
N LEU A 26 -0.97 -7.49 0.95
CA LEU A 26 -1.35 -6.08 1.00
C LEU A 26 -1.69 -5.59 2.42
N PRO A 27 -2.48 -6.32 3.23
CA PRO A 27 -2.77 -5.87 4.59
C PRO A 27 -1.54 -5.86 5.51
N ASP A 28 -0.50 -6.61 5.17
CA ASP A 28 0.71 -6.68 6.00
C ASP A 28 1.52 -5.39 5.93
N TRP A 29 1.54 -4.75 4.77
CA TRP A 29 2.35 -3.54 4.59
C TRP A 29 1.54 -2.27 4.34
N TRP A 30 0.27 -2.38 3.91
CA TRP A 30 -0.59 -1.21 3.76
C TRP A 30 -1.55 -1.10 4.96
N PRO A 31 -1.38 -0.06 5.80
CA PRO A 31 -2.10 -0.01 7.10
C PRO A 31 -3.59 0.29 7.02
N GLY A 32 -4.07 0.69 5.85
CA GLY A 32 -5.49 0.99 5.66
C GLY A 32 -6.38 -0.24 5.54
N TYR A 33 -5.78 -1.42 5.32
CA TYR A 33 -6.53 -2.65 5.09
C TYR A 33 -6.15 -3.73 6.11
N THR A 34 -7.12 -4.55 6.48
CA THR A 34 -6.93 -5.71 7.36
C THR A 34 -7.19 -7.04 6.66
N GLY A 35 -7.69 -7.00 5.44
CA GLY A 35 -7.92 -8.19 4.64
C GLY A 35 -8.02 -7.85 3.17
N VAL A 36 -7.79 -8.83 2.33
CA VAL A 36 -7.87 -8.69 0.88
C VAL A 36 -8.30 -10.02 0.25
N GLU A 37 -9.14 -9.93 -0.76
CA GLU A 37 -9.52 -11.06 -1.60
C GLU A 37 -9.33 -10.62 -3.05
N PRO A 38 -8.25 -11.05 -3.71
CA PRO A 38 -8.03 -10.74 -5.11
C PRO A 38 -9.00 -11.49 -6.01
N ASP A 39 -9.22 -10.96 -7.21
CA ASP A 39 -10.02 -11.64 -8.22
C ASP A 39 -9.15 -12.60 -9.03
N ARG A 40 -9.73 -13.21 -10.08
CA ARG A 40 -9.02 -14.18 -10.93
C ARG A 40 -7.82 -13.60 -11.65
N ARG A 41 -7.81 -12.29 -11.89
CA ARG A 41 -6.70 -11.60 -12.57
C ARG A 41 -5.48 -11.46 -11.65
N GLY A 42 -5.71 -11.50 -10.34
CA GLY A 42 -4.62 -11.35 -9.39
C GLY A 42 -3.92 -10.01 -9.53
N LEU A 43 -2.62 -10.02 -9.78
CA LEU A 43 -1.82 -8.80 -9.93
C LEU A 43 -1.71 -8.40 -11.40
N GLU A 44 -2.79 -7.85 -11.93
CA GLU A 44 -2.85 -7.31 -13.29
C GLU A 44 -3.57 -5.98 -13.28
N GLU A 45 -3.26 -5.14 -14.25
CA GLU A 45 -4.01 -3.90 -14.47
C GLU A 45 -5.48 -4.24 -14.73
N ASN A 46 -6.36 -3.43 -14.17
CA ASN A 46 -7.81 -3.57 -14.21
C ASN A 46 -8.37 -4.69 -13.33
N ALA A 47 -7.53 -5.41 -12.59
CA ALA A 47 -8.02 -6.36 -11.59
C ALA A 47 -8.79 -5.62 -10.49
N ARG A 48 -9.76 -6.29 -9.90
CA ARG A 48 -10.58 -5.75 -8.83
C ARG A 48 -10.44 -6.63 -7.60
N TRP A 49 -9.89 -6.04 -6.54
CA TRP A 49 -9.71 -6.76 -5.29
C TRP A 49 -10.73 -6.26 -4.26
N THR A 50 -11.34 -7.17 -3.53
CA THR A 50 -12.14 -6.81 -2.38
C THR A 50 -11.23 -6.62 -1.19
N VAL A 51 -11.35 -5.49 -0.50
CA VAL A 51 -10.54 -5.19 0.69
C VAL A 51 -11.44 -5.01 1.91
N VAL A 52 -10.91 -5.38 3.07
CA VAL A 52 -11.53 -5.08 4.36
C VAL A 52 -10.76 -3.91 4.95
N ARG A 53 -11.48 -2.84 5.28
CA ARG A 53 -10.84 -1.66 5.84
C ARG A 53 -10.68 -1.80 7.34
N ALA A 54 -9.59 -1.21 7.86
CA ALA A 54 -9.35 -1.16 9.28
C ALA A 54 -10.46 -0.37 9.99
N ALA A 55 -10.87 -0.84 11.18
CA ALA A 55 -11.78 -0.10 12.04
C ALA A 55 -11.10 1.17 12.55
N ARG A 56 -11.88 2.26 12.68
CA ARG A 56 -11.36 3.52 13.22
C ARG A 56 -11.86 3.69 14.64
N PRO A 57 -10.96 3.73 15.63
CA PRO A 57 -11.35 4.07 17.00
C PRO A 57 -11.60 5.57 17.13
N GLY A 58 -12.44 5.98 18.09
CA GLY A 58 -12.66 7.37 18.44
C GLY A 58 -14.10 7.83 18.32
N LEU A 59 -14.32 9.15 18.36
CA LEU A 59 -15.63 9.78 18.37
C LEU A 59 -16.45 9.44 17.12
N PHE A 60 -15.78 9.27 15.98
CA PHE A 60 -16.39 8.88 14.72
C PHE A 60 -16.02 7.45 14.39
N ARG A 61 -16.44 6.53 15.24
CA ARG A 61 -16.22 5.10 15.03
C ARG A 61 -16.79 4.64 13.69
N ARG A 62 -15.93 4.04 12.88
CA ARG A 62 -16.38 3.29 11.71
C ARG A 62 -16.07 1.83 11.97
N PRO A 63 -17.08 0.95 11.85
CA PRO A 63 -16.85 -0.49 11.94
C PRO A 63 -16.05 -0.97 10.72
N HIS A 64 -15.60 -2.22 10.79
CA HIS A 64 -15.00 -2.87 9.63
C HIS A 64 -15.93 -2.76 8.43
N GLY A 65 -15.38 -2.39 7.29
CA GLY A 65 -16.15 -2.28 6.06
C GLY A 65 -15.41 -2.93 4.90
N THR A 66 -16.15 -3.49 3.96
CA THR A 66 -15.59 -3.99 2.72
C THR A 66 -15.64 -2.89 1.66
N GLY A 67 -14.71 -2.96 0.73
CA GLY A 67 -14.66 -2.06 -0.41
C GLY A 67 -13.94 -2.71 -1.58
N LEU A 68 -13.93 -2.03 -2.71
CA LEU A 68 -13.22 -2.49 -3.90
C LEU A 68 -12.04 -1.57 -4.19
N VAL A 69 -10.93 -2.18 -4.56
CA VAL A 69 -9.81 -1.45 -5.16
C VAL A 69 -9.62 -1.93 -6.59
N LEU A 70 -9.32 -1.00 -7.47
CA LEU A 70 -9.04 -1.27 -8.88
C LEU A 70 -7.54 -1.13 -9.08
N ILE A 71 -6.90 -2.19 -9.55
CA ILE A 71 -5.47 -2.17 -9.83
C ILE A 71 -5.23 -1.34 -11.08
N ARG A 72 -4.48 -0.26 -10.94
CA ARG A 72 -4.27 0.74 -11.99
C ARG A 72 -2.96 0.57 -12.73
N ARG A 73 -1.90 0.24 -12.00
CA ARG A 73 -0.58 0.12 -12.59
C ARG A 73 0.21 -1.00 -11.93
N VAL A 74 0.74 -1.86 -12.76
CA VAL A 74 1.67 -2.90 -12.34
C VAL A 74 2.90 -2.79 -13.23
N SER A 75 3.99 -2.28 -12.69
CA SER A 75 5.28 -2.22 -13.36
C SER A 75 6.25 -3.09 -12.56
N PRO A 76 6.53 -4.33 -13.01
CA PRO A 76 7.28 -5.29 -12.22
C PRO A 76 8.61 -4.74 -11.68
N GLY A 77 8.80 -4.87 -10.38
CA GLY A 77 9.97 -4.39 -9.68
C GLY A 77 10.03 -2.88 -9.46
N ARG A 78 9.05 -2.11 -9.94
CA ARG A 78 9.11 -0.65 -9.91
C ARG A 78 7.92 0.04 -9.29
N GLU A 79 6.70 -0.40 -9.59
CA GLU A 79 5.51 0.31 -9.13
C GLU A 79 4.28 -0.58 -9.05
N LEU A 80 3.53 -0.41 -7.98
CA LEU A 80 2.18 -0.94 -7.83
C LEU A 80 1.28 0.22 -7.41
N ALA A 81 0.20 0.45 -8.13
CA ALA A 81 -0.76 1.51 -7.84
C ALA A 81 -2.19 1.00 -7.99
N TRP A 82 -3.06 1.47 -7.14
CA TRP A 82 -4.47 1.12 -7.17
C TRP A 82 -5.34 2.33 -6.84
N HIS A 83 -6.62 2.22 -7.19
CA HIS A 83 -7.64 3.21 -6.84
C HIS A 83 -8.61 2.59 -5.86
N ASP A 84 -8.77 3.20 -4.70
CA ASP A 84 -9.76 2.78 -3.72
C ASP A 84 -11.08 3.46 -4.07
N LEU A 85 -12.05 2.66 -4.53
CA LEU A 85 -13.33 3.19 -5.02
C LEU A 85 -14.17 3.83 -3.93
N ARG A 86 -14.04 3.36 -2.69
CA ARG A 86 -14.82 3.90 -1.60
C ARG A 86 -14.24 5.21 -1.07
N GLN A 87 -12.92 5.26 -0.91
CA GLN A 87 -12.24 6.46 -0.44
C GLN A 87 -12.04 7.50 -1.56
N LYS A 88 -12.15 7.06 -2.82
CA LYS A 88 -11.88 7.88 -4.02
C LYS A 88 -10.47 8.46 -4.00
N LEU A 89 -9.52 7.62 -3.64
CA LEU A 89 -8.10 7.95 -3.57
C LEU A 89 -7.30 6.99 -4.42
N ASP A 90 -6.27 7.53 -5.05
CA ASP A 90 -5.22 6.72 -5.67
C ASP A 90 -4.11 6.49 -4.66
N MET A 91 -3.54 5.30 -4.68
CA MET A 91 -2.54 4.87 -3.72
C MET A 91 -1.51 3.99 -4.41
N GLY A 92 -0.33 3.93 -3.85
CA GLY A 92 0.67 3.04 -4.40
C GLY A 92 2.02 3.13 -3.74
N VAL A 93 2.95 2.39 -4.32
CA VAL A 93 4.33 2.36 -3.91
C VAL A 93 5.22 2.31 -5.15
N GLN A 94 6.29 3.09 -5.11
CA GLN A 94 7.33 3.11 -6.15
C GLN A 94 8.63 2.62 -5.55
N LEU A 95 9.39 1.85 -6.33
CA LEU A 95 10.65 1.27 -5.91
C LEU A 95 11.78 1.74 -6.82
N GLU A 96 12.89 2.14 -6.21
CA GLU A 96 14.12 2.51 -6.92
C GLU A 96 15.31 1.87 -6.22
N ASP A 97 16.32 1.51 -6.98
CA ASP A 97 17.56 1.02 -6.40
C ASP A 97 18.25 2.15 -5.64
N GLU A 98 18.77 1.84 -4.46
CA GLU A 98 19.60 2.75 -3.69
C GLU A 98 20.71 1.99 -2.99
N GLY A 99 21.92 2.08 -3.53
CA GLY A 99 23.04 1.28 -3.06
C GLY A 99 22.72 -0.21 -3.19
N ARG A 100 22.82 -0.94 -2.09
CA ARG A 100 22.47 -2.37 -2.03
C ARG A 100 21.02 -2.59 -1.62
N GLY A 101 20.31 -1.52 -1.28
CA GLY A 101 18.93 -1.57 -0.84
C GLY A 101 17.99 -0.99 -1.86
N THR A 102 16.81 -0.64 -1.38
CA THR A 102 15.73 -0.13 -2.19
C THR A 102 15.13 1.11 -1.53
N ARG A 103 14.96 2.19 -2.29
CA ARG A 103 14.14 3.31 -1.83
C ARG A 103 12.70 3.01 -2.20
N ALA A 104 11.87 2.85 -1.19
CA ALA A 104 10.43 2.67 -1.36
C ALA A 104 9.73 3.98 -1.04
N THR A 105 8.90 4.45 -1.96
CA THR A 105 8.08 5.65 -1.78
C THR A 105 6.62 5.24 -1.82
N ALA A 106 5.94 5.28 -0.67
CA ALA A 106 4.51 5.07 -0.58
C ALA A 106 3.79 6.42 -0.76
N TRP A 107 2.64 6.40 -1.40
CA TRP A 107 1.92 7.64 -1.69
C TRP A 107 0.41 7.44 -1.70
N VAL A 108 -0.32 8.51 -1.42
CA VAL A 108 -1.76 8.63 -1.62
C VAL A 108 -2.03 9.95 -2.34
N SER A 109 -2.98 9.93 -3.25
CA SER A 109 -3.33 11.10 -4.05
C SER A 109 -4.84 11.23 -4.18
N GLY A 110 -5.34 12.45 -4.08
CA GLY A 110 -6.75 12.74 -4.20
C GLY A 110 -7.04 14.16 -3.81
N ARG A 111 -8.33 14.47 -3.66
CA ARG A 111 -8.73 15.80 -3.25
C ARG A 111 -8.43 16.03 -1.77
N PHE A 112 -8.08 17.23 -1.41
CA PHE A 112 -7.70 17.64 -0.06
C PHE A 112 -8.68 17.13 1.01
N TRP A 113 -9.97 17.29 0.81
CA TRP A 113 -10.98 16.86 1.80
C TRP A 113 -11.14 15.34 1.92
N ARG A 114 -10.55 14.58 1.01
CA ARG A 114 -10.50 13.12 1.10
C ARG A 114 -9.29 12.63 1.87
N LEU A 115 -8.18 13.37 1.79
CA LEU A 115 -6.92 12.99 2.43
C LEU A 115 -6.92 13.23 3.94
N TYR A 116 -7.36 14.38 4.38
CA TYR A 116 -7.21 14.79 5.78
C TYR A 116 -8.26 14.27 6.74
N PRO A 117 -9.57 14.33 6.44
CA PRO A 117 -10.59 13.93 7.39
C PRO A 117 -10.52 12.46 7.83
N GLU A 118 -10.03 11.58 6.97
CA GLU A 118 -9.93 10.16 7.25
C GLU A 118 -8.53 9.71 7.63
N GLY A 119 -7.59 10.62 7.76
CA GLY A 119 -6.22 10.31 8.13
C GLY A 119 -5.43 9.60 7.03
N ALA A 120 -5.90 9.63 5.79
CA ALA A 120 -5.22 8.96 4.67
C ALA A 120 -3.81 9.51 4.44
N HIS A 121 -3.58 10.77 4.76
CA HIS A 121 -2.26 11.39 4.65
C HIS A 121 -1.21 10.74 5.57
N SER A 122 -1.64 10.00 6.58
CA SER A 122 -0.73 9.30 7.50
C SER A 122 -0.38 7.88 7.06
N LEU A 123 -1.03 7.37 5.98
CA LEU A 123 -0.79 6.02 5.50
C LEU A 123 0.60 5.81 4.92
N PRO A 124 1.14 6.71 4.08
CA PRO A 124 2.47 6.50 3.52
C PRO A 124 3.58 6.31 4.54
N PRO A 125 3.72 7.13 5.60
CA PRO A 125 4.75 6.89 6.61
C PRO A 125 4.62 5.53 7.29
N LYS A 126 3.39 5.13 7.60
CA LYS A 126 3.13 3.84 8.23
C LYS A 126 3.42 2.67 7.30
N ALA A 127 3.10 2.82 6.01
CA ALA A 127 3.34 1.79 5.01
C ALA A 127 4.84 1.51 4.84
N VAL A 128 5.65 2.55 4.65
CA VAL A 128 7.09 2.35 4.50
C VAL A 128 7.76 1.85 5.77
N ALA A 129 7.22 2.22 6.95
CA ALA A 129 7.71 1.67 8.21
C ALA A 129 7.44 0.17 8.31
N ARG A 130 6.24 -0.28 7.93
CA ARG A 130 5.91 -1.71 7.90
C ARG A 130 6.76 -2.47 6.89
N LEU A 131 6.96 -1.91 5.70
CA LEU A 131 7.84 -2.52 4.69
C LEU A 131 9.25 -2.66 5.23
N HIS A 132 9.77 -1.64 5.90
CA HIS A 132 11.09 -1.70 6.49
C HIS A 132 11.18 -2.82 7.53
N ASP A 133 10.21 -2.92 8.42
CA ASP A 133 10.19 -3.94 9.47
C ASP A 133 10.13 -5.35 8.89
N LEU A 134 9.29 -5.55 7.86
CA LEU A 134 9.20 -6.85 7.18
C LEU A 134 10.50 -7.23 6.49
N CYS A 135 11.12 -6.28 5.80
CA CYS A 135 12.40 -6.50 5.11
C CYS A 135 13.54 -6.71 6.09
N ASP A 136 13.55 -6.00 7.20
CA ASP A 136 14.56 -6.13 8.24
C ASP A 136 14.51 -7.51 8.89
N THR A 137 13.31 -7.99 9.20
CA THR A 137 13.08 -9.33 9.73
C THR A 137 13.58 -10.39 8.74
N ALA A 138 13.26 -10.24 7.46
CA ALA A 138 13.69 -11.17 6.42
C ALA A 138 15.21 -11.17 6.25
N SER A 139 15.87 -10.01 6.32
CA SER A 139 17.32 -9.89 6.14
C SER A 139 18.11 -10.35 7.35
N GLY A 140 17.48 -10.42 8.53
CA GLY A 140 18.08 -10.89 9.76
C GLY A 140 18.13 -12.42 9.89
N LEU A 141 17.55 -13.10 8.91
CA LEU A 141 17.60 -14.57 8.84
C LEU A 141 18.87 -15.04 8.07
#